data_af62f39c79b43f25fd379f31cb2da170
#
_entry.id   af62f39c79b43f25fd379f31cb2da170
#
_cell.length_a   1.000
_cell.length_b   1.000
_cell.length_c   1.000
_cell.angle_alpha   90.00
_cell.angle_beta   90.00
_cell.angle_gamma   90.00
#
_symmetry.space_group_name_H-M   'P 1'
#
loop_
_entity.id
_entity.type
_entity.pdbx_description
1 polymer ?
#
loop_
_entity_poly.entity_id
_entity_poly.type
_entity_poly.pdbx_seq_one_letter_code
_entity_poly.pdbx_strand_id
1 'polypeptide(L)'
;MSYQLIRNGTLIDGTGAAPLTDAAVLVKDNHIQAVGKANSIRLPDAQITEIDAKGGFILPGMIDTHVHVMLEGVNIVRDMMTPFSMRFYNSVTYLRNTINAGITSVRDAGGADAGTKQAVESGVIVGPRLQISISVLTTTGGHGDGWMLSGMEYDLFMAYPGFPECRVDGVEDCRRKVREVLRAGADVIKICSTGGVLSPTDHPEFTQFSPEELEVIVREAAYRRGVKVMSHAQGAEGVKNAIRAGVHSIEHGIFLDEEAIELMLKHGTYLVPTLLAPLAVLEAGEKGGMPEYGIRKSREVIEIHSDSISRAHKTGVRIAMGTDAGVMPHGTNLRELGLMNKIGMTPMQTIVSTTKTAAECLGWDDKVGTVEAGKLADIILLKTDPLKDIRSLENIDNIPLVMKDGKVVKDKR
;
A
#
# COMPACT_ATOMS: atom_id res chain seq x y z
N MET A 1 6.70 15.30 -28.41
CA MET A 1 5.44 14.55 -28.20
C MET A 1 5.66 13.12 -28.68
N SER A 2 5.50 12.14 -27.82
CA SER A 2 5.63 10.72 -28.15
C SER A 2 4.26 10.07 -28.09
N TYR A 3 3.97 9.19 -29.07
CA TYR A 3 2.75 8.40 -29.06
C TYR A 3 3.08 6.91 -28.94
N GLN A 4 2.31 6.19 -28.14
CA GLN A 4 2.37 4.75 -28.01
C GLN A 4 0.97 4.16 -28.13
N LEU A 5 0.84 3.07 -28.85
CA LEU A 5 -0.44 2.37 -29.06
C LEU A 5 -0.30 0.95 -28.53
N ILE A 6 -0.99 0.66 -27.43
CA ILE A 6 -1.15 -0.71 -26.91
C ILE A 6 -2.37 -1.31 -27.60
N ARG A 7 -2.24 -2.49 -28.23
CA ARG A 7 -3.33 -3.16 -28.95
C ARG A 7 -3.23 -4.68 -28.89
N ASN A 8 -4.18 -5.36 -29.50
CA ASN A 8 -4.27 -6.83 -29.58
C ASN A 8 -4.40 -7.49 -28.20
N GLY A 9 -5.21 -6.91 -27.32
CA GLY A 9 -5.47 -7.44 -25.98
C GLY A 9 -6.91 -7.25 -25.52
N THR A 10 -7.23 -7.84 -24.39
CA THR A 10 -8.48 -7.63 -23.65
C THR A 10 -8.23 -6.63 -22.52
N LEU A 11 -8.97 -5.54 -22.51
CA LEU A 11 -8.85 -4.52 -21.47
C LEU A 11 -9.75 -4.86 -20.28
N ILE A 12 -9.16 -4.88 -19.09
CA ILE A 12 -9.82 -4.83 -17.78
C ILE A 12 -9.47 -3.46 -17.19
N ASP A 13 -10.35 -2.49 -17.34
CA ASP A 13 -10.04 -1.07 -17.12
C ASP A 13 -9.91 -0.63 -15.67
N GLY A 14 -10.16 -1.54 -14.70
CA GLY A 14 -10.10 -1.26 -13.26
C GLY A 14 -11.39 -0.64 -12.69
N THR A 15 -12.39 -0.31 -13.51
CA THR A 15 -13.66 0.27 -13.04
C THR A 15 -14.63 -0.75 -12.45
N GLY A 16 -14.43 -2.04 -12.73
CA GLY A 16 -15.37 -3.13 -12.46
C GLY A 16 -16.31 -3.43 -13.61
N ALA A 17 -16.19 -2.72 -14.74
CA ALA A 17 -16.94 -3.01 -15.95
C ALA A 17 -16.52 -4.34 -16.59
N ALA A 18 -17.36 -4.87 -17.49
CA ALA A 18 -17.05 -6.06 -18.27
C ALA A 18 -15.80 -5.83 -19.15
N PRO A 19 -14.91 -6.84 -19.29
CA PRO A 19 -13.72 -6.72 -20.13
C PRO A 19 -14.03 -6.34 -21.57
N LEU A 20 -13.24 -5.44 -22.14
CA LEU A 20 -13.35 -5.03 -23.53
C LEU A 20 -12.36 -5.83 -24.40
N THR A 21 -12.87 -6.72 -25.26
CA THR A 21 -12.06 -7.47 -26.21
C THR A 21 -11.65 -6.60 -27.40
N ASP A 22 -10.53 -6.96 -28.06
CA ASP A 22 -9.97 -6.20 -29.17
C ASP A 22 -9.77 -4.72 -28.82
N ALA A 23 -9.25 -4.50 -27.60
CA ALA A 23 -9.04 -3.16 -27.06
C ALA A 23 -7.74 -2.53 -27.60
N ALA A 24 -7.77 -1.21 -27.66
CA ALA A 24 -6.56 -0.42 -27.81
C ALA A 24 -6.54 0.77 -26.84
N VAL A 25 -5.33 1.14 -26.43
CA VAL A 25 -5.05 2.29 -25.58
C VAL A 25 -4.00 3.15 -26.25
N LEU A 26 -4.38 4.38 -26.61
CA LEU A 26 -3.47 5.38 -27.16
C LEU A 26 -2.93 6.24 -26.03
N VAL A 27 -1.62 6.23 -25.87
CA VAL A 27 -0.88 7.04 -24.89
C VAL A 27 -0.19 8.18 -25.64
N LYS A 28 -0.31 9.39 -25.09
CA LYS A 28 0.42 10.58 -25.53
C LYS A 28 1.28 11.08 -24.37
N ASP A 29 2.58 11.09 -24.57
CA ASP A 29 3.57 11.43 -23.54
C ASP A 29 3.36 10.55 -22.27
N ASN A 30 2.84 11.12 -21.18
CA ASN A 30 2.57 10.38 -19.93
C ASN A 30 1.08 10.16 -19.65
N HIS A 31 0.18 10.53 -20.56
CA HIS A 31 -1.26 10.42 -20.36
C HIS A 31 -1.92 9.47 -21.36
N ILE A 32 -2.97 8.81 -20.93
CA ILE A 32 -3.89 8.07 -21.77
C ILE A 32 -4.72 9.08 -22.56
N GLN A 33 -4.62 9.06 -23.89
CA GLN A 33 -5.36 9.95 -24.77
C GLN A 33 -6.71 9.38 -25.18
N ALA A 34 -6.74 8.08 -25.49
CA ALA A 34 -7.97 7.41 -25.92
C ALA A 34 -7.93 5.92 -25.54
N VAL A 35 -9.11 5.38 -25.24
CA VAL A 35 -9.34 3.97 -24.91
C VAL A 35 -10.60 3.50 -25.64
N GLY A 36 -10.57 2.30 -26.22
CA GLY A 36 -11.73 1.74 -26.90
C GLY A 36 -11.40 0.51 -27.70
N LYS A 37 -12.33 0.08 -28.58
CA LYS A 37 -12.02 -0.96 -29.56
C LYS A 37 -10.97 -0.46 -30.55
N ALA A 38 -10.08 -1.33 -31.01
CA ALA A 38 -8.94 -0.96 -31.86
C ALA A 38 -9.36 -0.17 -33.11
N ASN A 39 -10.49 -0.55 -33.75
CA ASN A 39 -11.03 0.11 -34.93
C ASN A 39 -11.73 1.46 -34.65
N SER A 40 -11.99 1.80 -33.40
CA SER A 40 -12.68 3.05 -33.01
C SER A 40 -11.72 4.18 -32.61
N ILE A 41 -10.43 3.87 -32.42
CA ILE A 41 -9.45 4.87 -32.01
C ILE A 41 -8.93 5.63 -33.23
N ARG A 42 -9.12 6.95 -33.22
CA ARG A 42 -8.53 7.83 -34.22
C ARG A 42 -7.05 8.06 -33.90
N LEU A 43 -6.19 7.58 -34.80
CA LEU A 43 -4.75 7.75 -34.66
C LEU A 43 -4.32 9.15 -35.13
N PRO A 44 -3.36 9.78 -34.44
CA PRO A 44 -2.76 11.03 -34.90
C PRO A 44 -1.88 10.81 -36.15
N ASP A 45 -1.69 11.87 -36.95
CA ASP A 45 -0.70 11.89 -38.03
C ASP A 45 0.70 12.18 -37.42
N ALA A 46 1.28 11.16 -36.78
CA ALA A 46 2.56 11.22 -36.08
C ALA A 46 3.17 9.81 -35.98
N GLN A 47 4.46 9.76 -35.68
CA GLN A 47 5.10 8.47 -35.40
C GLN A 47 4.54 7.85 -34.11
N ILE A 48 4.08 6.61 -34.20
CA ILE A 48 3.50 5.85 -33.11
C ILE A 48 4.36 4.61 -32.83
N THR A 49 4.75 4.42 -31.57
CA THR A 49 5.37 3.16 -31.13
C THR A 49 4.27 2.17 -30.77
N GLU A 50 4.23 1.03 -31.45
CA GLU A 50 3.24 0.01 -31.17
C GLU A 50 3.71 -0.97 -30.09
N ILE A 51 2.81 -1.28 -29.17
CA ILE A 51 2.97 -2.26 -28.10
C ILE A 51 1.92 -3.35 -28.31
N ASP A 52 2.35 -4.50 -28.77
CA ASP A 52 1.47 -5.66 -29.00
C ASP A 52 1.27 -6.44 -27.70
N ALA A 53 0.02 -6.52 -27.25
CA ALA A 53 -0.36 -7.31 -26.08
C ALA A 53 -0.44 -8.82 -26.37
N LYS A 54 -0.26 -9.24 -27.62
CA LYS A 54 -0.21 -10.67 -28.06
C LYS A 54 -1.40 -11.52 -27.60
N GLY A 55 -2.60 -10.94 -27.60
CA GLY A 55 -3.81 -11.60 -27.12
C GLY A 55 -3.95 -11.66 -25.59
N GLY A 56 -3.03 -11.05 -24.84
CA GLY A 56 -3.07 -10.96 -23.38
C GLY A 56 -4.05 -9.92 -22.86
N PHE A 57 -3.85 -9.52 -21.61
CA PHE A 57 -4.73 -8.60 -20.89
C PHE A 57 -4.03 -7.28 -20.59
N ILE A 58 -4.78 -6.18 -20.73
CA ILE A 58 -4.34 -4.81 -20.46
C ILE A 58 -5.04 -4.38 -19.18
N LEU A 59 -4.28 -4.01 -18.15
CA LEU A 59 -4.82 -3.55 -16.86
C LEU A 59 -4.16 -2.24 -16.43
N PRO A 60 -4.81 -1.48 -15.53
CA PRO A 60 -4.11 -0.39 -14.82
C PRO A 60 -2.91 -0.95 -14.06
N GLY A 61 -1.89 -0.14 -13.86
CA GLY A 61 -0.86 -0.43 -12.87
C GLY A 61 -1.48 -0.63 -11.50
N MET A 62 -1.04 -1.67 -10.78
CA MET A 62 -1.54 -2.02 -9.46
C MET A 62 -1.07 -1.00 -8.42
N ILE A 63 -1.85 -0.86 -7.35
CA ILE A 63 -1.57 0.06 -6.24
C ILE A 63 -1.54 -0.75 -4.94
N ASP A 64 -0.50 -0.57 -4.14
CA ASP A 64 -0.39 -1.12 -2.80
C ASP A 64 -0.46 0.03 -1.78
N THR A 65 -1.51 0.06 -0.96
CA THR A 65 -1.77 1.17 -0.05
C THR A 65 -1.08 1.05 1.31
N HIS A 66 -0.26 0.01 1.50
CA HIS A 66 0.48 -0.18 2.75
C HIS A 66 1.79 -0.94 2.53
N VAL A 67 2.91 -0.23 2.45
CA VAL A 67 4.25 -0.79 2.32
C VAL A 67 5.25 -0.05 3.21
N HIS A 68 6.43 -0.62 3.40
CA HIS A 68 7.60 -0.01 4.04
C HIS A 68 8.80 -0.13 3.12
N VAL A 69 8.96 0.79 2.16
CA VAL A 69 9.95 0.66 1.07
C VAL A 69 11.41 0.77 1.52
N MET A 70 11.66 1.10 2.78
CA MET A 70 13.00 1.16 3.39
C MET A 70 13.34 -0.10 4.21
N LEU A 71 12.44 -1.08 4.28
CA LEU A 71 12.57 -2.28 5.10
C LEU A 71 12.37 -3.55 4.26
N GLU A 72 13.02 -4.65 4.66
CA GLU A 72 12.72 -6.00 4.17
C GLU A 72 13.05 -7.05 5.22
N GLY A 73 12.00 -7.61 5.82
CA GLY A 73 12.07 -8.57 6.93
C GLY A 73 12.50 -7.88 8.23
N VAL A 74 11.92 -8.31 9.34
CA VAL A 74 12.27 -7.81 10.68
C VAL A 74 13.27 -8.74 11.33
N ASN A 75 14.55 -8.38 11.30
CA ASN A 75 15.61 -9.13 11.97
C ASN A 75 16.47 -8.17 12.79
N ILE A 76 16.15 -8.06 14.08
CA ILE A 76 16.76 -7.11 15.02
C ILE A 76 18.29 -7.18 15.01
N VAL A 77 18.87 -8.40 15.07
CA VAL A 77 20.32 -8.58 15.12
C VAL A 77 20.99 -8.11 13.82
N ARG A 78 20.45 -8.54 12.66
CA ARG A 78 20.94 -8.10 11.34
C ARG A 78 20.89 -6.58 11.24
N ASP A 79 19.76 -5.99 11.61
CA ASP A 79 19.52 -4.56 11.42
C ASP A 79 20.42 -3.70 12.33
N MET A 80 20.67 -4.15 13.55
CA MET A 80 21.65 -3.52 14.46
C MET A 80 23.10 -3.60 13.95
N MET A 81 23.42 -4.63 13.15
CA MET A 81 24.75 -4.83 12.56
C MET A 81 24.89 -4.19 11.17
N THR A 82 23.80 -3.68 10.59
CA THR A 82 23.80 -3.10 9.25
C THR A 82 24.06 -1.58 9.32
N PRO A 83 25.07 -1.06 8.58
CA PRO A 83 25.30 0.37 8.50
C PRO A 83 24.04 1.12 8.06
N PHE A 84 23.72 2.24 8.72
CA PHE A 84 22.49 3.02 8.48
C PHE A 84 22.24 3.35 6.99
N SER A 85 23.29 3.75 6.26
CA SER A 85 23.19 4.11 4.85
C SER A 85 22.74 2.96 3.95
N MET A 86 22.93 1.70 4.38
CA MET A 86 22.49 0.52 3.61
C MET A 86 20.96 0.49 3.43
N ARG A 87 20.18 1.11 4.32
CA ARG A 87 18.73 1.24 4.17
C ARG A 87 18.37 1.91 2.83
N PHE A 88 19.07 2.99 2.46
CA PHE A 88 18.83 3.72 1.20
C PHE A 88 19.25 2.90 -0.02
N TYR A 89 20.40 2.21 0.04
CA TYR A 89 20.87 1.39 -1.07
C TYR A 89 19.98 0.16 -1.29
N ASN A 90 19.54 -0.48 -0.22
CA ASN A 90 18.62 -1.62 -0.30
C ASN A 90 17.28 -1.21 -0.86
N SER A 91 16.75 -0.03 -0.47
CA SER A 91 15.48 0.48 -0.96
C SER A 91 15.41 0.63 -2.49
N VAL A 92 16.55 0.88 -3.16
CA VAL A 92 16.64 0.90 -4.63
C VAL A 92 16.22 -0.45 -5.23
N THR A 93 16.65 -1.55 -4.60
CA THR A 93 16.28 -2.90 -5.01
C THR A 93 14.81 -3.19 -4.68
N TYR A 94 14.35 -2.79 -3.49
CA TYR A 94 12.96 -3.00 -3.04
C TYR A 94 11.97 -2.28 -3.96
N LEU A 95 12.22 -1.02 -4.26
CA LEU A 95 11.42 -0.22 -5.19
C LEU A 95 11.39 -0.82 -6.60
N ARG A 96 12.54 -1.30 -7.08
CA ARG A 96 12.63 -1.98 -8.39
C ARG A 96 11.86 -3.29 -8.41
N ASN A 97 11.93 -4.09 -7.35
CA ASN A 97 11.18 -5.34 -7.24
C ASN A 97 9.67 -5.07 -7.22
N THR A 98 9.23 -4.05 -6.47
CA THR A 98 7.83 -3.63 -6.39
C THR A 98 7.28 -3.23 -7.76
N ILE A 99 7.97 -2.35 -8.50
CA ILE A 99 7.47 -1.93 -9.82
C ILE A 99 7.54 -3.06 -10.85
N ASN A 100 8.54 -3.94 -10.78
CA ASN A 100 8.63 -5.12 -11.65
C ASN A 100 7.50 -6.13 -11.42
N ALA A 101 6.89 -6.15 -10.24
CA ALA A 101 5.69 -6.92 -9.93
C ALA A 101 4.40 -6.28 -10.47
N GLY A 102 4.49 -5.14 -11.19
CA GLY A 102 3.31 -4.47 -11.76
C GLY A 102 2.66 -3.43 -10.85
N ILE A 103 3.26 -3.13 -9.70
CA ILE A 103 2.77 -2.11 -8.76
C ILE A 103 3.40 -0.77 -9.15
N THR A 104 2.58 0.15 -9.67
CA THR A 104 3.04 1.45 -10.18
C THR A 104 2.91 2.59 -9.17
N SER A 105 2.12 2.39 -8.13
CA SER A 105 1.94 3.35 -7.03
C SER A 105 1.87 2.65 -5.69
N VAL A 106 2.45 3.26 -4.65
CA VAL A 106 2.40 2.74 -3.28
C VAL A 106 2.20 3.87 -2.26
N ARG A 107 1.60 3.52 -1.11
CA ARG A 107 1.63 4.34 0.10
C ARG A 107 2.59 3.73 1.10
N ASP A 108 3.69 4.45 1.37
CA ASP A 108 4.66 4.06 2.39
C ASP A 108 4.12 4.42 3.78
N ALA A 109 3.94 3.39 4.60
CA ALA A 109 3.37 3.50 5.94
C ALA A 109 4.43 3.83 7.02
N GLY A 110 5.61 4.21 6.59
CA GLY A 110 6.73 4.64 7.44
C GLY A 110 8.06 4.12 6.93
N GLY A 111 9.06 4.99 6.99
CA GLY A 111 10.44 4.69 6.60
C GLY A 111 10.96 5.51 5.43
N ALA A 112 10.15 5.76 4.40
CA ALA A 112 10.55 6.59 3.27
C ALA A 112 10.52 8.08 3.63
N ASP A 113 11.60 8.78 3.37
CA ASP A 113 11.72 10.23 3.51
C ASP A 113 11.44 10.99 2.19
N ALA A 114 11.41 12.31 2.27
CA ALA A 114 11.24 13.18 1.10
C ALA A 114 12.36 12.98 0.06
N GLY A 115 13.58 12.62 0.48
CA GLY A 115 14.70 12.35 -0.43
C GLY A 115 14.46 11.09 -1.25
N THR A 116 13.98 10.02 -0.65
CA THR A 116 13.60 8.77 -1.33
C THR A 116 12.49 9.01 -2.35
N LYS A 117 11.45 9.77 -1.97
CA LYS A 117 10.36 10.17 -2.87
C LYS A 117 10.91 10.99 -4.06
N GLN A 118 11.70 12.01 -3.79
CA GLN A 118 12.30 12.86 -4.82
C GLN A 118 13.20 12.07 -5.78
N ALA A 119 13.97 11.10 -5.28
CA ALA A 119 14.83 10.26 -6.11
C ALA A 119 14.01 9.40 -7.11
N VAL A 120 12.83 8.91 -6.71
CA VAL A 120 11.91 8.22 -7.62
C VAL A 120 11.26 9.20 -8.61
N GLU A 121 10.79 10.35 -8.16
CA GLU A 121 10.13 11.36 -9.00
C GLU A 121 11.08 11.94 -10.08
N SER A 122 12.34 12.15 -9.72
CA SER A 122 13.38 12.64 -10.66
C SER A 122 13.94 11.54 -11.55
N GLY A 123 13.60 10.27 -11.33
CA GLY A 123 14.09 9.13 -12.13
C GLY A 123 15.50 8.66 -11.77
N VAL A 124 16.09 9.13 -10.67
CA VAL A 124 17.34 8.60 -10.12
C VAL A 124 17.17 7.15 -9.69
N ILE A 125 15.99 6.83 -9.12
CA ILE A 125 15.60 5.48 -8.74
C ILE A 125 14.39 5.07 -9.58
N VAL A 126 14.43 3.86 -10.15
CA VAL A 126 13.28 3.24 -10.81
C VAL A 126 12.41 2.56 -9.75
N GLY A 127 11.18 3.05 -9.60
CA GLY A 127 10.24 2.53 -8.61
C GLY A 127 8.82 3.03 -8.84
N PRO A 128 7.85 2.57 -8.02
CA PRO A 128 6.47 3.05 -8.04
C PRO A 128 6.39 4.52 -7.59
N ARG A 129 5.29 5.19 -7.92
CA ARG A 129 4.95 6.51 -7.37
C ARG A 129 4.72 6.38 -5.87
N LEU A 130 5.33 7.26 -5.07
CA LEU A 130 5.29 7.18 -3.61
C LEU A 130 4.35 8.23 -3.01
N GLN A 131 3.45 7.78 -2.14
CA GLN A 131 2.82 8.57 -1.09
C GLN A 131 3.51 8.21 0.22
N ILE A 132 4.10 9.16 0.93
CA ILE A 132 4.95 8.89 2.10
C ILE A 132 4.36 9.44 3.38
N SER A 133 4.45 8.67 4.46
CA SER A 133 4.12 9.12 5.82
C SER A 133 5.34 9.57 6.61
N ILE A 134 6.53 9.24 6.15
CA ILE A 134 7.81 9.48 6.83
C ILE A 134 7.85 8.67 8.14
N SER A 135 7.35 9.24 9.24
CA SER A 135 7.41 8.67 10.58
C SER A 135 6.10 7.99 10.98
N VAL A 136 6.19 6.96 11.81
CA VAL A 136 5.03 6.24 12.38
C VAL A 136 4.78 6.75 13.79
N LEU A 137 3.77 7.59 14.00
CA LEU A 137 3.50 8.15 15.32
C LEU A 137 2.93 7.08 16.26
N THR A 138 3.53 6.97 17.42
CA THR A 138 3.20 5.98 18.46
C THR A 138 3.33 6.59 19.86
N THR A 139 2.59 6.08 20.82
CA THR A 139 2.74 6.43 22.22
C THR A 139 3.96 5.75 22.84
N THR A 140 4.47 6.25 23.97
CA THR A 140 5.43 5.51 24.79
C THR A 140 4.87 4.13 25.14
N GLY A 141 5.65 3.06 24.92
CA GLY A 141 5.22 1.68 25.06
C GLY A 141 4.29 1.18 23.96
N GLY A 142 4.10 1.96 22.88
CA GLY A 142 3.25 1.62 21.76
C GLY A 142 3.95 0.79 20.69
N HIS A 143 3.20 0.47 19.62
CA HIS A 143 3.64 -0.45 18.57
C HIS A 143 4.92 -0.02 17.84
N GLY A 144 5.11 1.29 17.65
CA GLY A 144 6.29 1.85 17.01
C GLY A 144 7.43 2.20 17.98
N ASP A 145 7.24 1.98 19.29
CA ASP A 145 8.27 2.23 20.30
C ASP A 145 9.30 1.09 20.33
N GLY A 146 10.54 1.41 20.05
CA GLY A 146 11.63 0.45 19.96
C GLY A 146 12.19 -0.04 21.31
N TRP A 147 11.56 0.31 22.44
CA TRP A 147 12.05 -0.08 23.76
C TRP A 147 11.93 -1.59 23.98
N MET A 148 13.05 -2.20 24.42
CA MET A 148 13.13 -3.64 24.70
C MET A 148 13.17 -3.86 26.22
N LEU A 149 12.70 -5.04 26.69
CA LEU A 149 12.69 -5.39 28.13
C LEU A 149 14.07 -5.34 28.80
N SER A 150 15.14 -5.41 28.02
CA SER A 150 16.51 -5.23 28.50
C SER A 150 16.86 -3.76 28.83
N GLY A 151 16.01 -2.80 28.50
CA GLY A 151 16.29 -1.37 28.54
C GLY A 151 17.08 -0.85 27.32
N MET A 152 17.38 -1.70 26.34
CA MET A 152 17.93 -1.27 25.05
C MET A 152 16.83 -0.75 24.14
N GLU A 153 17.14 0.22 23.29
CA GLU A 153 16.25 0.67 22.24
C GLU A 153 16.65 0.05 20.89
N TYR A 154 15.68 -0.53 20.20
CA TYR A 154 15.76 -0.92 18.79
C TYR A 154 14.75 -0.09 18.01
N ASP A 155 15.20 1.05 17.52
CA ASP A 155 14.35 1.97 16.80
C ASP A 155 14.32 1.61 15.30
N LEU A 156 13.26 0.95 14.87
CA LEU A 156 13.04 0.59 13.47
C LEU A 156 12.93 1.84 12.58
N PHE A 157 12.40 2.92 13.16
CA PHE A 157 12.18 4.22 12.50
C PHE A 157 13.07 5.30 13.11
N MET A 158 14.36 4.97 13.30
CA MET A 158 15.35 5.86 13.90
C MET A 158 15.37 7.26 13.28
N ALA A 159 15.32 8.29 14.11
CA ALA A 159 15.35 9.68 13.65
C ALA A 159 16.71 10.06 13.02
N TYR A 160 16.64 10.86 11.95
CA TYR A 160 17.78 11.45 11.26
C TYR A 160 17.37 12.78 10.61
N PRO A 161 18.29 13.59 10.05
CA PRO A 161 17.92 14.84 9.40
C PRO A 161 16.84 14.66 8.33
N GLY A 162 15.66 15.30 8.52
CA GLY A 162 14.49 15.13 7.65
C GLY A 162 13.52 14.02 8.06
N PHE A 163 13.85 13.24 9.09
CA PHE A 163 13.01 12.16 9.60
C PHE A 163 12.79 12.35 11.11
N PRO A 164 11.66 12.94 11.54
CA PRO A 164 11.34 13.19 12.94
C PRO A 164 11.18 11.90 13.74
N GLU A 165 11.50 11.96 15.04
CA GLU A 165 11.21 10.89 15.99
C GLU A 165 9.71 10.55 16.02
N CYS A 166 9.39 9.29 16.30
CA CYS A 166 8.02 8.77 16.20
C CYS A 166 7.23 8.80 17.52
N ARG A 167 7.88 8.76 18.69
CA ARG A 167 7.20 8.77 20.00
C ARG A 167 6.54 10.11 20.29
N VAL A 168 5.31 10.05 20.80
CA VAL A 168 4.50 11.24 21.07
C VAL A 168 3.46 10.93 22.14
N ASP A 169 3.38 11.78 23.17
CA ASP A 169 2.45 11.62 24.30
C ASP A 169 1.79 12.95 24.64
N GLY A 170 0.47 12.93 24.77
CA GLY A 170 -0.34 14.08 25.11
C GLY A 170 -0.69 14.98 23.91
N VAL A 171 -1.77 15.71 24.03
CA VAL A 171 -2.39 16.51 22.97
C VAL A 171 -1.43 17.54 22.34
N GLU A 172 -0.65 18.25 23.16
CA GLU A 172 0.26 19.29 22.65
C GLU A 172 1.47 18.70 21.93
N ASP A 173 1.94 17.55 22.38
CA ASP A 173 3.04 16.84 21.71
C ASP A 173 2.55 16.24 20.38
N CYS A 174 1.37 15.62 20.35
CA CYS A 174 0.72 15.17 19.12
C CYS A 174 0.60 16.31 18.10
N ARG A 175 0.12 17.48 18.53
CA ARG A 175 0.00 18.70 17.69
C ARG A 175 1.35 19.09 17.08
N ARG A 176 2.37 19.18 17.91
CA ARG A 176 3.73 19.55 17.51
C ARG A 176 4.31 18.52 16.53
N LYS A 177 4.18 17.25 16.83
CA LYS A 177 4.75 16.16 16.05
C LYS A 177 4.10 16.04 14.67
N VAL A 178 2.78 16.14 14.56
CA VAL A 178 2.10 16.18 13.25
C VAL A 178 2.65 17.32 12.39
N ARG A 179 2.86 18.51 12.97
CA ARG A 179 3.44 19.65 12.25
C ARG A 179 4.89 19.38 11.81
N GLU A 180 5.69 18.69 12.63
CA GLU A 180 7.06 18.29 12.29
C GLU A 180 7.09 17.32 11.12
N VAL A 181 6.26 16.29 11.14
CA VAL A 181 6.14 15.28 10.08
C VAL A 181 5.65 15.93 8.77
N LEU A 182 4.65 16.81 8.83
CA LEU A 182 4.17 17.57 7.68
C LEU A 182 5.23 18.53 7.13
N ARG A 183 6.03 19.17 8.01
CA ARG A 183 7.16 20.01 7.60
C ARG A 183 8.24 19.20 6.89
N ALA A 184 8.46 17.95 7.31
CA ALA A 184 9.40 17.04 6.68
C ALA A 184 8.95 16.53 5.29
N GLY A 185 7.70 16.82 4.88
CA GLY A 185 7.20 16.52 3.53
C GLY A 185 6.28 15.31 3.43
N ALA A 186 5.68 14.88 4.54
CA ALA A 186 4.71 13.80 4.52
C ALA A 186 3.46 14.14 3.69
N ASP A 187 2.99 13.17 2.91
CA ASP A 187 1.74 13.23 2.14
C ASP A 187 0.54 12.72 2.95
N VAL A 188 0.80 11.89 3.96
CA VAL A 188 -0.17 11.24 4.84
C VAL A 188 0.43 11.14 6.24
N ILE A 189 -0.40 11.16 7.28
CA ILE A 189 0.06 10.88 8.66
C ILE A 189 -0.21 9.41 8.97
N LYS A 190 0.79 8.71 9.47
CA LYS A 190 0.65 7.35 10.00
C LYS A 190 0.70 7.37 11.51
N ILE A 191 -0.27 6.68 12.12
CA ILE A 191 -0.32 6.46 13.58
C ILE A 191 -0.49 4.97 13.89
N CYS A 192 -0.24 4.59 15.15
CA CYS A 192 -0.60 3.31 15.72
C CYS A 192 -1.65 3.54 16.83
N SER A 193 -2.93 3.24 16.57
CA SER A 193 -3.99 3.36 17.58
C SER A 193 -4.19 2.09 18.42
N THR A 194 -3.45 1.05 18.11
CA THR A 194 -3.34 -0.18 18.92
C THR A 194 -1.92 -0.69 18.95
N GLY A 195 -1.64 -1.61 19.86
CA GLY A 195 -0.50 -2.50 19.78
C GLY A 195 -0.54 -3.41 18.56
N GLY A 196 0.46 -4.26 18.40
CA GLY A 196 0.60 -5.10 17.21
C GLY A 196 1.34 -6.41 17.42
N VAL A 197 1.51 -7.13 16.31
CA VAL A 197 2.16 -8.45 16.28
C VAL A 197 3.68 -8.35 16.46
N LEU A 198 4.32 -7.36 15.82
CA LEU A 198 5.78 -7.28 15.74
C LEU A 198 6.45 -6.40 16.81
N SER A 199 5.74 -6.03 17.85
CA SER A 199 6.27 -5.32 19.02
C SER A 199 6.39 -6.25 20.23
N PRO A 200 7.49 -6.20 21.01
CA PRO A 200 7.71 -7.13 22.13
C PRO A 200 6.89 -6.83 23.38
N THR A 201 6.52 -5.56 23.60
CA THR A 201 6.03 -5.04 24.88
C THR A 201 4.54 -4.72 24.89
N ASP A 202 3.85 -4.82 23.74
CA ASP A 202 2.42 -4.55 23.62
C ASP A 202 1.61 -5.78 23.19
N HIS A 203 0.31 -5.59 23.00
CA HIS A 203 -0.59 -6.60 22.47
C HIS A 203 -1.53 -5.99 21.42
N PRO A 204 -1.92 -6.73 20.36
CA PRO A 204 -2.83 -6.24 19.30
C PRO A 204 -4.11 -5.58 19.80
N GLU A 205 -4.65 -5.99 20.94
CA GLU A 205 -5.86 -5.43 21.52
C GLU A 205 -5.62 -4.21 22.43
N PHE A 206 -4.37 -3.87 22.76
CA PHE A 206 -4.09 -2.71 23.62
C PHE A 206 -4.34 -1.43 22.86
N THR A 207 -5.29 -0.63 23.33
CA THR A 207 -5.61 0.67 22.75
C THR A 207 -4.49 1.66 23.03
N GLN A 208 -4.10 2.40 22.01
CA GLN A 208 -3.09 3.45 22.06
C GLN A 208 -3.70 4.78 21.61
N PHE A 209 -3.17 5.89 22.11
CA PHE A 209 -3.74 7.22 22.03
C PHE A 209 -5.12 7.36 22.70
N SER A 210 -5.31 8.44 23.40
CA SER A 210 -6.63 8.85 23.86
C SER A 210 -7.47 9.43 22.72
N PRO A 211 -8.80 9.50 22.84
CA PRO A 211 -9.65 10.16 21.85
C PRO A 211 -9.20 11.59 21.52
N GLU A 212 -8.79 12.36 22.53
CA GLU A 212 -8.36 13.76 22.38
C GLU A 212 -7.05 13.88 21.59
N GLU A 213 -6.12 12.92 21.76
CA GLU A 213 -4.88 12.83 20.97
C GLU A 213 -5.18 12.48 19.53
N LEU A 214 -6.07 11.51 19.27
CA LEU A 214 -6.50 11.14 17.93
C LEU A 214 -7.19 12.33 17.21
N GLU A 215 -8.09 13.04 17.90
CA GLU A 215 -8.78 14.21 17.33
C GLU A 215 -7.81 15.31 16.94
N VAL A 216 -6.82 15.63 17.78
CA VAL A 216 -5.85 16.68 17.46
C VAL A 216 -4.96 16.25 16.30
N ILE A 217 -4.56 14.99 16.20
CA ILE A 217 -3.76 14.47 15.07
C ILE A 217 -4.53 14.65 13.76
N VAL A 218 -5.79 14.20 13.70
CA VAL A 218 -6.62 14.28 12.50
C VAL A 218 -6.87 15.75 12.11
N ARG A 219 -7.19 16.60 13.08
CA ARG A 219 -7.45 18.03 12.84
C ARG A 219 -6.22 18.77 12.33
N GLU A 220 -5.04 18.55 12.92
CA GLU A 220 -3.78 19.18 12.46
C GLU A 220 -3.38 18.72 11.07
N ALA A 221 -3.57 17.44 10.74
CA ALA A 221 -3.35 16.91 9.40
C ALA A 221 -4.28 17.59 8.38
N ALA A 222 -5.58 17.72 8.71
CA ALA A 222 -6.58 18.31 7.84
C ALA A 222 -6.30 19.80 7.50
N TYR A 223 -5.68 20.57 8.41
CA TYR A 223 -5.29 21.97 8.16
C TYR A 223 -4.26 22.09 7.02
N ARG A 224 -3.52 21.06 6.70
CA ARG A 224 -2.57 21.04 5.58
C ARG A 224 -3.24 20.47 4.30
N ARG A 225 -4.23 21.23 3.76
CA ARG A 225 -5.00 20.90 2.54
C ARG A 225 -5.67 19.52 2.58
N GLY A 226 -6.16 19.11 3.76
CA GLY A 226 -6.90 17.86 3.91
C GLY A 226 -6.02 16.61 3.88
N VAL A 227 -4.76 16.70 4.34
CA VAL A 227 -3.91 15.52 4.53
C VAL A 227 -4.65 14.49 5.39
N LYS A 228 -4.65 13.25 4.93
CA LYS A 228 -5.35 12.13 5.56
C LYS A 228 -4.50 11.50 6.65
N VAL A 229 -5.17 10.76 7.55
CA VAL A 229 -4.51 9.95 8.58
C VAL A 229 -4.84 8.50 8.32
N MET A 230 -3.83 7.63 8.33
CA MET A 230 -3.94 6.17 8.29
C MET A 230 -3.52 5.59 9.64
N SER A 231 -4.21 4.57 10.12
CA SER A 231 -3.93 3.99 11.44
C SER A 231 -3.67 2.51 11.39
N HIS A 232 -2.49 2.08 11.84
CA HIS A 232 -2.31 0.72 12.33
C HIS A 232 -3.31 0.52 13.48
N ALA A 233 -4.28 -0.37 13.30
CA ALA A 233 -5.33 -0.62 14.27
C ALA A 233 -5.81 -2.07 14.16
N GLN A 234 -5.53 -2.86 15.17
CA GLN A 234 -5.83 -4.30 15.20
C GLN A 234 -7.00 -4.61 16.13
N GLY A 235 -6.96 -4.13 17.38
CA GLY A 235 -7.99 -4.31 18.38
C GLY A 235 -9.22 -3.43 18.16
N ALA A 236 -10.41 -3.97 18.43
CA ALA A 236 -11.69 -3.31 18.13
C ALA A 236 -11.83 -1.90 18.74
N GLU A 237 -11.42 -1.71 19.99
CA GLU A 237 -11.59 -0.41 20.67
C GLU A 237 -10.73 0.67 20.06
N GLY A 238 -9.44 0.38 19.78
CA GLY A 238 -8.55 1.34 19.11
C GLY A 238 -9.00 1.62 17.67
N VAL A 239 -9.56 0.64 16.96
CA VAL A 239 -10.20 0.83 15.64
C VAL A 239 -11.36 1.81 15.75
N LYS A 240 -12.29 1.60 16.69
CA LYS A 240 -13.46 2.47 16.90
C LYS A 240 -13.07 3.90 17.26
N ASN A 241 -12.10 4.06 18.15
CA ASN A 241 -11.59 5.38 18.54
C ASN A 241 -10.96 6.13 17.35
N ALA A 242 -10.14 5.44 16.55
CA ALA A 242 -9.56 6.01 15.35
C ALA A 242 -10.63 6.45 14.32
N ILE A 243 -11.66 5.63 14.09
CA ILE A 243 -12.75 5.98 13.15
C ILE A 243 -13.55 7.18 13.67
N ARG A 244 -13.90 7.21 14.97
CA ARG A 244 -14.64 8.33 15.59
C ARG A 244 -13.87 9.64 15.50
N ALA A 245 -12.54 9.59 15.61
CA ALA A 245 -11.67 10.76 15.44
C ALA A 245 -11.55 11.22 13.97
N GLY A 246 -12.00 10.43 12.99
CA GLY A 246 -11.98 10.77 11.57
C GLY A 246 -10.75 10.26 10.81
N VAL A 247 -10.11 9.17 11.26
CA VAL A 247 -9.06 8.49 10.52
C VAL A 247 -9.60 7.97 9.18
N HIS A 248 -8.83 8.15 8.12
CA HIS A 248 -9.27 7.86 6.75
C HIS A 248 -9.22 6.38 6.39
N SER A 249 -8.21 5.66 6.88
CA SER A 249 -8.07 4.22 6.67
C SER A 249 -7.59 3.50 7.92
N ILE A 250 -8.17 2.32 8.13
CA ILE A 250 -7.74 1.35 9.15
C ILE A 250 -6.89 0.31 8.46
N GLU A 251 -5.69 0.15 8.93
CA GLU A 251 -4.72 -0.84 8.47
C GLU A 251 -4.84 -2.10 9.35
N HIS A 252 -4.81 -3.28 8.75
CA HIS A 252 -4.97 -4.60 9.35
C HIS A 252 -6.41 -4.93 9.75
N GLY A 253 -7.01 -4.28 10.74
CA GLY A 253 -8.40 -4.55 11.14
C GLY A 253 -8.63 -5.97 11.65
N ILE A 254 -7.74 -6.50 12.50
CA ILE A 254 -7.73 -7.92 12.88
C ILE A 254 -8.96 -8.32 13.71
N PHE A 255 -9.32 -7.52 14.71
CA PHE A 255 -10.40 -7.82 15.66
C PHE A 255 -11.60 -6.90 15.45
N LEU A 256 -12.09 -6.75 14.19
CA LEU A 256 -13.28 -5.93 13.95
C LEU A 256 -14.52 -6.61 14.57
N ASP A 257 -15.22 -5.88 15.42
CA ASP A 257 -16.57 -6.23 15.87
C ASP A 257 -17.64 -5.59 14.97
N GLU A 258 -18.90 -5.87 15.22
CA GLU A 258 -20.02 -5.35 14.43
C GLU A 258 -20.07 -3.82 14.47
N GLU A 259 -19.84 -3.21 15.65
CA GLU A 259 -19.83 -1.75 15.82
C GLU A 259 -18.71 -1.09 15.01
N ALA A 260 -17.50 -1.69 14.99
CA ALA A 260 -16.40 -1.17 14.19
C ALA A 260 -16.74 -1.18 12.69
N ILE A 261 -17.37 -2.26 12.20
CA ILE A 261 -17.81 -2.38 10.80
C ILE A 261 -18.90 -1.33 10.48
N GLU A 262 -19.89 -1.14 11.36
CA GLU A 262 -20.93 -0.12 11.21
C GLU A 262 -20.33 1.29 11.17
N LEU A 263 -19.37 1.59 12.05
CA LEU A 263 -18.66 2.86 12.06
C LEU A 263 -17.87 3.08 10.77
N MET A 264 -17.19 2.06 10.24
CA MET A 264 -16.48 2.15 8.95
C MET A 264 -17.45 2.51 7.82
N LEU A 265 -18.60 1.86 7.75
CA LEU A 265 -19.63 2.15 6.75
C LEU A 265 -20.17 3.57 6.90
N LYS A 266 -20.49 3.98 8.13
CA LYS A 266 -21.06 5.30 8.45
C LYS A 266 -20.10 6.44 8.09
N HIS A 267 -18.83 6.29 8.41
CA HIS A 267 -17.79 7.31 8.17
C HIS A 267 -17.12 7.20 6.80
N GLY A 268 -17.38 6.11 6.07
CA GLY A 268 -16.74 5.83 4.80
C GLY A 268 -15.24 5.56 4.94
N THR A 269 -14.82 5.03 6.09
CA THR A 269 -13.42 4.68 6.36
C THR A 269 -13.00 3.48 5.51
N TYR A 270 -11.83 3.53 4.90
CA TYR A 270 -11.27 2.40 4.15
C TYR A 270 -10.69 1.36 5.09
N LEU A 271 -10.75 0.09 4.66
CA LEU A 271 -10.04 -1.02 5.28
C LEU A 271 -8.90 -1.45 4.38
N VAL A 272 -7.69 -1.56 4.94
CA VAL A 272 -6.49 -2.05 4.25
C VAL A 272 -6.08 -3.36 4.92
N PRO A 273 -6.35 -4.52 4.31
CA PRO A 273 -6.42 -5.78 5.04
C PRO A 273 -5.06 -6.37 5.44
N THR A 274 -4.05 -6.29 4.59
CA THR A 274 -2.71 -6.87 4.83
C THR A 274 -2.72 -8.32 5.31
N LEU A 275 -3.59 -9.16 4.74
CA LEU A 275 -3.73 -10.58 5.11
C LEU A 275 -2.43 -11.36 4.98
N LEU A 276 -1.55 -10.89 4.09
CA LEU A 276 -0.25 -11.50 3.83
C LEU A 276 0.73 -11.32 4.99
N ALA A 277 0.64 -10.23 5.78
CA ALA A 277 1.62 -9.91 6.81
C ALA A 277 1.78 -10.99 7.89
N PRO A 278 0.73 -11.46 8.58
CA PRO A 278 0.88 -12.51 9.59
C PRO A 278 1.35 -13.85 8.99
N LEU A 279 0.96 -14.17 7.76
CA LEU A 279 1.46 -15.36 7.04
C LEU A 279 2.96 -15.26 6.78
N ALA A 280 3.43 -14.10 6.32
CA ALA A 280 4.85 -13.87 6.05
C ALA A 280 5.71 -13.93 7.31
N VAL A 281 5.19 -13.47 8.45
CA VAL A 281 5.85 -13.66 9.76
C VAL A 281 6.04 -15.13 10.08
N LEU A 282 5.02 -15.97 9.85
CA LEU A 282 5.13 -17.43 10.08
C LEU A 282 6.14 -18.07 9.11
N GLU A 283 6.06 -17.76 7.81
CA GLU A 283 6.99 -18.26 6.79
C GLU A 283 8.45 -17.86 7.07
N ALA A 284 8.67 -16.65 7.59
CA ALA A 284 10.00 -16.17 7.99
C ALA A 284 10.47 -16.84 9.30
N GLY A 285 9.54 -17.10 10.22
CA GLY A 285 9.80 -17.81 11.48
C GLY A 285 10.32 -19.22 11.26
N GLU A 286 9.77 -19.96 10.31
CA GLU A 286 10.25 -21.28 9.90
C GLU A 286 11.71 -21.26 9.39
N LYS A 287 12.16 -20.14 8.87
CA LYS A 287 13.52 -19.91 8.38
C LYS A 287 14.45 -19.32 9.46
N GLY A 288 13.96 -19.12 10.68
CA GLY A 288 14.75 -18.58 11.80
C GLY A 288 14.97 -17.06 11.75
N GLY A 289 14.17 -16.32 10.97
CA GLY A 289 14.35 -14.87 10.77
C GLY A 289 13.45 -13.95 11.62
N MET A 290 12.56 -14.52 12.47
CA MET A 290 11.57 -13.74 13.22
C MET A 290 11.68 -13.97 14.73
N PRO A 291 11.41 -12.94 15.56
CA PRO A 291 11.29 -13.10 17.01
C PRO A 291 10.11 -14.04 17.37
N GLU A 292 10.29 -14.83 18.44
CA GLU A 292 9.28 -15.81 18.89
C GLU A 292 7.92 -15.16 19.21
N TYR A 293 7.91 -13.99 19.85
CA TYR A 293 6.68 -13.28 20.18
C TYR A 293 5.86 -12.91 18.92
N GLY A 294 6.54 -12.56 17.81
CA GLY A 294 5.88 -12.27 16.55
C GLY A 294 5.26 -13.52 15.93
N ILE A 295 5.97 -14.66 15.97
CA ILE A 295 5.45 -15.95 15.49
C ILE A 295 4.23 -16.37 16.28
N ARG A 296 4.28 -16.30 17.62
CA ARG A 296 3.17 -16.66 18.49
C ARG A 296 1.94 -15.79 18.24
N LYS A 297 2.10 -14.45 18.29
CA LYS A 297 1.00 -13.52 18.03
C LYS A 297 0.41 -13.70 16.61
N SER A 298 1.24 -13.96 15.59
CA SER A 298 0.73 -14.24 14.23
C SER A 298 -0.15 -15.48 14.18
N ARG A 299 0.21 -16.56 14.88
CA ARG A 299 -0.63 -17.78 14.95
C ARG A 299 -1.98 -17.50 15.61
N GLU A 300 -1.99 -16.68 16.65
CA GLU A 300 -3.20 -16.32 17.39
C GLU A 300 -4.19 -15.52 16.54
N VAL A 301 -3.70 -14.68 15.60
CA VAL A 301 -4.55 -13.73 14.88
C VAL A 301 -4.97 -14.15 13.47
N ILE A 302 -4.30 -15.10 12.82
CA ILE A 302 -4.42 -15.32 11.36
C ILE A 302 -5.84 -15.73 10.93
N GLU A 303 -6.52 -16.59 11.71
CA GLU A 303 -7.88 -17.03 11.41
C GLU A 303 -8.90 -15.93 11.73
N ILE A 304 -8.73 -15.25 12.87
CA ILE A 304 -9.57 -14.14 13.31
C ILE A 304 -9.49 -13.01 12.27
N HIS A 305 -8.29 -12.70 11.79
CA HIS A 305 -8.05 -11.68 10.76
C HIS A 305 -8.82 -11.98 9.48
N SER A 306 -8.69 -13.20 8.96
CA SER A 306 -9.38 -13.61 7.73
C SER A 306 -10.91 -13.52 7.87
N ASP A 307 -11.48 -13.95 9.02
CA ASP A 307 -12.91 -13.83 9.31
C ASP A 307 -13.34 -12.37 9.41
N SER A 308 -12.59 -11.56 10.13
CA SER A 308 -12.83 -10.12 10.31
C SER A 308 -12.95 -9.39 8.95
N ILE A 309 -11.96 -9.58 8.07
CA ILE A 309 -11.97 -8.96 6.74
C ILE A 309 -13.10 -9.50 5.87
N SER A 310 -13.41 -10.82 5.96
CA SER A 310 -14.54 -11.43 5.23
C SER A 310 -15.88 -10.82 5.66
N ARG A 311 -16.11 -10.60 6.96
CA ARG A 311 -17.32 -9.96 7.48
C ARG A 311 -17.42 -8.51 7.00
N ALA A 312 -16.34 -7.73 7.10
CA ALA A 312 -16.29 -6.37 6.62
C ALA A 312 -16.58 -6.28 5.11
N HIS A 313 -16.01 -7.19 4.30
CA HIS A 313 -16.29 -7.28 2.87
C HIS A 313 -17.77 -7.55 2.58
N LYS A 314 -18.35 -8.56 3.23
CA LYS A 314 -19.76 -8.95 3.03
C LYS A 314 -20.76 -7.84 3.37
N THR A 315 -20.42 -6.99 4.33
CA THR A 315 -21.23 -5.82 4.72
C THR A 315 -21.00 -4.59 3.84
N GLY A 316 -20.03 -4.61 2.92
CA GLY A 316 -19.81 -3.54 1.96
C GLY A 316 -18.80 -2.48 2.39
N VAL A 317 -17.96 -2.75 3.39
CA VAL A 317 -16.82 -1.88 3.73
C VAL A 317 -15.90 -1.77 2.53
N ARG A 318 -15.43 -0.55 2.22
CA ARG A 318 -14.50 -0.31 1.12
C ARG A 318 -13.12 -0.85 1.46
N ILE A 319 -12.68 -1.87 0.72
CA ILE A 319 -11.38 -2.51 0.91
C ILE A 319 -10.41 -2.01 -0.15
N ALA A 320 -9.33 -1.35 0.27
CA ALA A 320 -8.20 -0.99 -0.57
C ALA A 320 -7.05 -1.97 -0.32
N MET A 321 -6.51 -2.58 -1.37
CA MET A 321 -5.43 -3.56 -1.25
C MET A 321 -4.19 -2.91 -0.64
N GLY A 322 -3.61 -3.55 0.36
CA GLY A 322 -2.33 -3.25 0.97
C GLY A 322 -1.73 -4.50 1.60
N THR A 323 -0.40 -4.57 1.69
CA THR A 323 0.29 -5.83 2.00
C THR A 323 1.12 -5.82 3.26
N ASP A 324 1.57 -4.64 3.69
CA ASP A 324 2.63 -4.47 4.68
C ASP A 324 4.00 -5.00 4.18
N ALA A 325 4.24 -4.89 2.84
CA ALA A 325 5.52 -5.27 2.26
C ALA A 325 6.65 -4.44 2.88
N GLY A 326 7.70 -5.13 3.28
CA GLY A 326 8.70 -4.71 4.25
C GLY A 326 8.75 -5.76 5.37
N VAL A 327 7.60 -6.28 5.82
CA VAL A 327 7.53 -7.50 6.64
C VAL A 327 7.91 -8.72 5.80
N MET A 328 7.47 -8.76 4.54
CA MET A 328 7.89 -9.76 3.54
C MET A 328 8.69 -9.10 2.41
N PRO A 329 9.36 -9.91 1.56
CA PRO A 329 10.12 -9.39 0.42
C PRO A 329 9.27 -8.58 -0.55
N HIS A 330 9.80 -7.42 -0.97
CA HIS A 330 9.23 -6.61 -2.03
C HIS A 330 9.20 -7.34 -3.37
N GLY A 331 8.10 -7.19 -4.11
CA GLY A 331 7.84 -7.92 -5.36
C GLY A 331 6.96 -9.16 -5.15
N THR A 332 6.63 -9.52 -3.90
CA THR A 332 5.68 -10.59 -3.56
C THR A 332 4.30 -10.07 -3.17
N ASN A 333 4.11 -8.77 -3.23
CA ASN A 333 2.91 -8.04 -2.79
C ASN A 333 1.60 -8.61 -3.37
N LEU A 334 1.58 -9.02 -4.64
CA LEU A 334 0.36 -9.49 -5.31
C LEU A 334 -0.14 -10.87 -4.80
N ARG A 335 0.59 -11.52 -3.86
CA ARG A 335 0.08 -12.67 -3.09
C ARG A 335 -1.14 -12.29 -2.24
N GLU A 336 -1.27 -11.04 -1.85
CA GLU A 336 -2.45 -10.51 -1.14
C GLU A 336 -3.73 -10.75 -1.94
N LEU A 337 -3.69 -10.64 -3.27
CA LEU A 337 -4.87 -10.82 -4.13
C LEU A 337 -5.47 -12.22 -4.01
N GLY A 338 -4.62 -13.25 -3.91
CA GLY A 338 -5.06 -14.63 -3.68
C GLY A 338 -5.73 -14.80 -2.32
N LEU A 339 -5.25 -14.11 -1.28
CA LEU A 339 -5.84 -14.12 0.06
C LEU A 339 -7.18 -13.37 0.09
N MET A 340 -7.25 -12.21 -0.54
CA MET A 340 -8.50 -11.46 -0.68
C MET A 340 -9.57 -12.28 -1.44
N ASN A 341 -9.18 -13.05 -2.44
CA ASN A 341 -10.10 -13.97 -3.11
C ASN A 341 -10.57 -15.10 -2.18
N LYS A 342 -9.69 -15.66 -1.34
CA LYS A 342 -10.07 -16.70 -0.37
C LYS A 342 -11.09 -16.24 0.66
N ILE A 343 -11.07 -14.97 1.05
CA ILE A 343 -12.05 -14.42 2.01
C ILE A 343 -13.40 -14.06 1.36
N GLY A 344 -13.57 -14.30 0.06
CA GLY A 344 -14.86 -14.20 -0.65
C GLY A 344 -14.95 -13.07 -1.68
N MET A 345 -13.90 -12.29 -1.91
CA MET A 345 -13.88 -11.30 -3.00
C MET A 345 -13.77 -12.01 -4.34
N THR A 346 -14.57 -11.63 -5.33
CA THR A 346 -14.41 -12.12 -6.71
C THR A 346 -13.11 -11.58 -7.32
N PRO A 347 -12.55 -12.24 -8.36
CA PRO A 347 -11.35 -11.72 -9.04
C PRO A 347 -11.50 -10.27 -9.51
N MET A 348 -12.67 -9.88 -10.05
CA MET A 348 -12.93 -8.50 -10.45
C MET A 348 -12.92 -7.54 -9.24
N GLN A 349 -13.57 -7.89 -8.13
CA GLN A 349 -13.55 -7.07 -6.91
C GLN A 349 -12.12 -6.90 -6.37
N THR A 350 -11.33 -7.96 -6.43
CA THR A 350 -9.92 -7.92 -6.03
C THR A 350 -9.09 -6.99 -6.94
N ILE A 351 -9.31 -7.02 -8.26
CA ILE A 351 -8.67 -6.07 -9.19
C ILE A 351 -9.09 -4.63 -8.88
N VAL A 352 -10.37 -4.38 -8.69
CA VAL A 352 -10.88 -3.04 -8.33
C VAL A 352 -10.28 -2.55 -7.01
N SER A 353 -10.10 -3.45 -6.04
CA SER A 353 -9.50 -3.12 -4.74
C SER A 353 -8.04 -2.66 -4.86
N THR A 354 -7.25 -3.23 -5.77
CA THR A 354 -5.85 -2.86 -6.00
C THR A 354 -5.65 -1.80 -7.09
N THR A 355 -6.73 -1.27 -7.64
CA THR A 355 -6.70 -0.25 -8.70
C THR A 355 -7.55 0.95 -8.32
N LYS A 356 -8.83 0.98 -8.69
CA LYS A 356 -9.74 2.10 -8.45
C LYS A 356 -9.88 2.43 -6.95
N THR A 357 -10.24 1.44 -6.12
CA THR A 357 -10.48 1.69 -4.70
C THR A 357 -9.20 2.10 -3.96
N ALA A 358 -8.05 1.51 -4.35
CA ALA A 358 -6.76 1.92 -3.83
C ALA A 358 -6.42 3.37 -4.23
N ALA A 359 -6.68 3.76 -5.49
CA ALA A 359 -6.49 5.14 -5.93
C ALA A 359 -7.38 6.13 -5.17
N GLU A 360 -8.65 5.78 -4.95
CA GLU A 360 -9.59 6.56 -4.12
C GLU A 360 -9.09 6.70 -2.68
N CYS A 361 -8.57 5.62 -2.09
CA CYS A 361 -7.97 5.64 -0.74
C CYS A 361 -6.76 6.58 -0.66
N LEU A 362 -5.94 6.65 -1.70
CA LEU A 362 -4.81 7.58 -1.77
C LEU A 362 -5.22 9.03 -2.10
N GLY A 363 -6.46 9.25 -2.59
CA GLY A 363 -6.90 10.53 -3.15
C GLY A 363 -6.21 10.83 -4.49
N TRP A 364 -5.94 9.82 -5.29
CA TRP A 364 -5.30 9.89 -6.61
C TRP A 364 -6.16 9.34 -7.74
N ASP A 365 -7.44 9.13 -7.50
CA ASP A 365 -8.41 8.58 -8.45
C ASP A 365 -8.66 9.47 -9.67
N ASP A 366 -8.34 10.75 -9.58
CA ASP A 366 -8.28 11.67 -10.71
C ASP A 366 -7.10 11.39 -11.66
N LYS A 367 -6.04 10.69 -11.21
CA LYS A 367 -4.77 10.49 -11.94
C LYS A 367 -4.49 9.06 -12.33
N VAL A 368 -4.83 8.09 -11.48
CA VAL A 368 -4.46 6.68 -11.64
C VAL A 368 -5.62 5.75 -11.23
N GLY A 369 -5.39 4.44 -11.26
CA GLY A 369 -6.32 3.42 -10.77
C GLY A 369 -7.26 2.87 -11.82
N THR A 370 -7.44 3.54 -12.96
CA THR A 370 -8.22 3.02 -14.09
C THR A 370 -7.57 3.39 -15.41
N VAL A 371 -7.83 2.59 -16.46
CA VAL A 371 -7.39 2.90 -17.83
C VAL A 371 -8.48 3.73 -18.50
N GLU A 372 -8.41 5.04 -18.29
CA GLU A 372 -9.37 6.02 -18.82
C GLU A 372 -8.64 7.21 -19.45
N ALA A 373 -9.24 7.82 -20.48
CA ALA A 373 -8.67 9.01 -21.12
C ALA A 373 -8.50 10.16 -20.10
N GLY A 374 -7.35 10.83 -20.16
CA GLY A 374 -6.97 11.93 -19.24
C GLY A 374 -6.14 11.48 -18.04
N LYS A 375 -6.12 10.20 -17.68
CA LYS A 375 -5.31 9.67 -16.58
C LYS A 375 -3.87 9.40 -17.02
N LEU A 376 -2.99 9.25 -16.05
CA LEU A 376 -1.60 8.87 -16.29
C LEU A 376 -1.54 7.45 -16.89
N ALA A 377 -0.62 7.25 -17.80
CA ALA A 377 -0.43 5.96 -18.45
C ALA A 377 0.39 5.02 -17.55
N ASP A 378 -0.25 4.54 -16.49
CA ASP A 378 0.21 3.48 -15.60
C ASP A 378 -0.53 2.20 -16.02
N ILE A 379 0.14 1.31 -16.77
CA ILE A 379 -0.48 0.17 -17.44
C ILE A 379 0.42 -1.06 -17.29
N ILE A 380 -0.20 -2.21 -17.05
CA ILE A 380 0.48 -3.52 -17.10
C ILE A 380 -0.14 -4.40 -18.16
N LEU A 381 0.68 -5.29 -18.75
CA LEU A 381 0.20 -6.38 -19.58
C LEU A 381 0.32 -7.70 -18.83
N LEU A 382 -0.67 -8.57 -19.00
CA LEU A 382 -0.67 -9.93 -18.47
C LEU A 382 -0.77 -10.94 -19.62
N LYS A 383 -0.14 -12.10 -19.45
CA LYS A 383 -0.22 -13.22 -20.40
C LYS A 383 -1.50 -14.04 -20.23
N THR A 384 -2.02 -14.16 -19.02
CA THR A 384 -3.15 -15.01 -18.65
C THR A 384 -4.32 -14.20 -18.09
N ASP A 385 -5.52 -14.77 -18.15
CA ASP A 385 -6.75 -14.13 -17.69
C ASP A 385 -6.84 -14.10 -16.17
N PRO A 386 -6.71 -12.91 -15.53
CA PRO A 386 -6.76 -12.78 -14.08
C PRO A 386 -8.18 -12.98 -13.52
N LEU A 387 -9.21 -12.92 -14.35
CA LEU A 387 -10.59 -13.17 -13.92
C LEU A 387 -10.90 -14.66 -13.81
N LYS A 388 -10.15 -15.52 -14.51
CA LYS A 388 -10.22 -16.97 -14.34
C LYS A 388 -9.43 -17.45 -13.13
N ASP A 389 -8.26 -16.85 -12.91
CA ASP A 389 -7.40 -17.14 -11.76
C ASP A 389 -6.64 -15.88 -11.36
N ILE A 390 -7.10 -15.22 -10.28
CA ILE A 390 -6.45 -14.01 -9.76
C ILE A 390 -5.02 -14.26 -9.27
N ARG A 391 -4.70 -15.49 -8.85
CA ARG A 391 -3.38 -15.89 -8.39
C ARG A 391 -2.35 -15.89 -9.52
N SER A 392 -2.80 -15.84 -10.77
CA SER A 392 -1.90 -15.66 -11.91
C SER A 392 -1.05 -14.38 -11.81
N LEU A 393 -1.54 -13.36 -11.08
CA LEU A 393 -0.83 -12.12 -10.79
C LEU A 393 0.31 -12.29 -9.76
N GLU A 394 0.32 -13.37 -8.97
CA GLU A 394 1.41 -13.69 -8.03
C GLU A 394 2.72 -14.03 -8.77
N ASN A 395 2.61 -14.48 -10.02
CA ASN A 395 3.76 -14.82 -10.85
C ASN A 395 4.21 -13.61 -11.69
N ILE A 396 5.33 -13.00 -11.30
CA ILE A 396 5.92 -11.83 -11.97
C ILE A 396 6.24 -12.07 -13.47
N ASP A 397 6.44 -13.32 -13.90
CA ASP A 397 6.69 -13.64 -15.31
C ASP A 397 5.41 -13.63 -16.15
N ASN A 398 4.24 -13.63 -15.50
CA ASN A 398 2.95 -13.41 -16.14
C ASN A 398 2.69 -11.92 -16.44
N ILE A 399 3.52 -11.01 -15.90
CA ILE A 399 3.47 -9.57 -16.12
C ILE A 399 4.64 -9.16 -17.02
N PRO A 400 4.56 -9.36 -18.35
CA PRO A 400 5.70 -9.14 -19.24
C PRO A 400 6.01 -7.65 -19.47
N LEU A 401 5.04 -6.76 -19.26
CA LEU A 401 5.26 -5.32 -19.45
C LEU A 401 4.66 -4.53 -18.30
N VAL A 402 5.42 -3.53 -17.86
CA VAL A 402 4.99 -2.49 -16.91
C VAL A 402 5.32 -1.13 -17.51
N MET A 403 4.30 -0.29 -17.62
CA MET A 403 4.39 1.12 -18.00
C MET A 403 4.01 1.98 -16.81
N LYS A 404 4.82 3.00 -16.49
CA LYS A 404 4.54 4.02 -15.48
C LYS A 404 4.78 5.40 -16.07
N ASP A 405 3.84 6.31 -15.89
CA ASP A 405 3.91 7.68 -16.47
C ASP A 405 4.24 7.64 -17.98
N GLY A 406 3.65 6.70 -18.73
CA GLY A 406 3.88 6.53 -20.16
C GLY A 406 5.26 5.97 -20.54
N LYS A 407 6.11 5.64 -19.56
CA LYS A 407 7.43 5.04 -19.80
C LYS A 407 7.39 3.55 -19.52
N VAL A 408 7.83 2.74 -20.46
CA VAL A 408 8.00 1.31 -20.26
C VAL A 408 9.21 1.09 -19.35
N VAL A 409 8.97 0.58 -18.13
CA VAL A 409 9.99 0.34 -17.10
C VAL A 409 10.39 -1.14 -17.01
N LYS A 410 9.53 -2.01 -17.51
CA LYS A 410 9.79 -3.46 -17.69
C LYS A 410 9.24 -3.89 -19.04
N ASP A 411 10.05 -4.60 -19.84
CA ASP A 411 9.63 -5.27 -21.07
C ASP A 411 10.33 -6.62 -21.20
N LYS A 412 9.55 -7.69 -21.10
CA LYS A 412 9.95 -9.10 -21.27
C LYS A 412 8.99 -9.84 -22.20
N ARG A 413 8.39 -9.15 -23.19
CA ARG A 413 7.44 -9.71 -24.14
C ARG A 413 8.05 -10.70 -25.13
#